data_0b7befb6e69fe9d9ff3df120407907d1
#
_entry.id   0b7befb6e69fe9d9ff3df120407907d1
#
_cell.length_a   1.000
_cell.length_b   1.000
_cell.length_c   1.000
_cell.angle_alpha   90.00
_cell.angle_beta   90.00
_cell.angle_gamma   90.00
#
_symmetry.space_group_name_H-M   'P 1'
#
loop_
_entity.id
_entity.type
_entity.pdbx_description
1 polymer ?
#
loop_
_entity_poly.entity_id
_entity_poly.type
_entity_poly.pdbx_seq_one_letter_code
_entity_poly.pdbx_strand_id
1 'polypeptide(L)'
;MQLYVERGFEQTTVAEIADRAGLTARTFFRHFADKREVLFAGSADLQAHLVDALEAASKSASPMQAVAAALDAAAATLGQHREHSRQRQSIINSNADLRERELIKMASLSAALADGLRRRGVPEPDASLAAEAGIVVLRVAFERWVSEPEGPDLSQTMRSALDRLKTVTG
;
A
#
# COMPACT_ATOMS: atom_id res chain seq x y z
N MET A 1 6.78 7.99 13.28
CA MET A 1 7.47 8.47 12.07
C MET A 1 8.59 9.45 12.39
N GLN A 2 8.34 10.58 13.06
CA GLN A 2 9.37 11.62 13.34
C GLN A 2 10.66 11.07 13.96
N LEU A 3 10.56 10.20 14.98
CA LEU A 3 11.74 9.58 15.61
C LEU A 3 12.60 8.77 14.61
N TYR A 4 11.97 8.08 13.66
CA TYR A 4 12.70 7.33 12.62
C TYR A 4 13.45 8.26 11.67
N VAL A 5 12.91 9.44 11.38
CA VAL A 5 13.59 10.46 10.56
C VAL A 5 14.73 11.11 11.34
N GLU A 6 14.51 11.44 12.62
CA GLU A 6 15.47 12.14 13.47
C GLU A 6 16.68 11.27 13.87
N ARG A 7 16.45 9.99 14.19
CA ARG A 7 17.45 9.09 14.82
C ARG A 7 17.76 7.84 14.02
N GLY A 8 17.00 7.60 12.97
CA GLY A 8 17.06 6.34 12.22
C GLY A 8 16.20 5.24 12.85
N PHE A 9 15.81 4.28 12.02
CA PHE A 9 14.96 3.16 12.44
C PHE A 9 15.62 2.28 13.50
N GLU A 10 16.90 1.89 13.29
CA GLU A 10 17.61 0.98 14.18
C GLU A 10 17.76 1.54 15.61
N GLN A 11 18.09 2.82 15.72
CA GLN A 11 18.36 3.50 17.00
C GLN A 11 17.09 3.86 17.77
N THR A 12 15.93 3.80 17.13
CA THR A 12 14.66 4.14 17.78
C THR A 12 14.09 2.94 18.52
N THR A 13 13.77 3.10 19.79
CA THR A 13 13.19 2.06 20.64
C THR A 13 11.67 2.19 20.79
N VAL A 14 11.00 1.09 21.15
CA VAL A 14 9.55 1.11 21.49
C VAL A 14 9.25 2.04 22.66
N ALA A 15 10.15 2.10 23.66
CA ALA A 15 9.97 2.98 24.80
C ALA A 15 9.92 4.47 24.38
N GLU A 16 10.83 4.90 23.52
CA GLU A 16 10.85 6.29 22.99
C GLU A 16 9.63 6.60 22.12
N ILE A 17 9.15 5.62 21.32
CA ILE A 17 7.94 5.80 20.51
C ILE A 17 6.71 5.97 21.41
N ALA A 18 6.59 5.14 22.43
CA ALA A 18 5.49 5.20 23.39
C ALA A 18 5.52 6.52 24.17
N ASP A 19 6.69 6.91 24.69
CA ASP A 19 6.87 8.16 25.43
C ASP A 19 6.51 9.39 24.57
N ARG A 20 7.00 9.45 23.33
CA ARG A 20 6.66 10.52 22.37
C ARG A 20 5.16 10.62 22.10
N ALA A 21 4.44 9.50 22.15
CA ALA A 21 2.99 9.43 21.97
C ALA A 21 2.19 9.65 23.26
N GLY A 22 2.84 9.89 24.39
CA GLY A 22 2.19 9.99 25.70
C GLY A 22 1.61 8.66 26.20
N LEU A 23 2.19 7.53 25.75
CA LEU A 23 1.72 6.18 26.05
C LEU A 23 2.76 5.40 26.83
N THR A 24 2.35 4.28 27.43
CA THR A 24 3.27 3.29 28.01
C THR A 24 3.68 2.25 26.96
N ALA A 25 4.83 1.59 27.15
CA ALA A 25 5.23 0.46 26.31
C ALA A 25 4.16 -0.66 26.29
N ARG A 26 3.47 -0.90 27.40
CA ARG A 26 2.35 -1.86 27.47
C ARG A 26 1.20 -1.45 26.55
N THR A 27 0.87 -0.16 26.50
CA THR A 27 -0.17 0.36 25.59
C THR A 27 0.28 0.23 24.12
N PHE A 28 1.56 0.50 23.83
CA PHE A 28 2.12 0.28 22.50
C PHE A 28 1.92 -1.17 22.03
N PHE A 29 2.36 -2.17 22.83
CA PHE A 29 2.24 -3.59 22.46
C PHE A 29 0.81 -4.12 22.37
N ARG A 30 -0.19 -3.38 22.86
CA ARG A 30 -1.60 -3.69 22.61
C ARG A 30 -2.01 -3.38 21.18
N HIS A 31 -1.36 -2.41 20.50
CA HIS A 31 -1.70 -1.95 19.17
C HIS A 31 -0.71 -2.42 18.08
N PHE A 32 0.55 -2.61 18.45
CA PHE A 32 1.62 -2.97 17.52
C PHE A 32 2.42 -4.13 18.06
N ALA A 33 2.68 -5.14 17.21
CA ALA A 33 3.50 -6.29 17.59
C ALA A 33 4.96 -5.88 17.85
N ASP A 34 5.48 -4.95 17.06
CA ASP A 34 6.83 -4.39 17.19
C ASP A 34 6.91 -2.97 16.57
N LYS A 35 8.11 -2.35 16.62
CA LYS A 35 8.33 -0.99 16.09
C LYS A 35 8.17 -0.89 14.56
N ARG A 36 8.31 -2.00 13.82
CA ARG A 36 8.13 -2.03 12.35
C ARG A 36 6.67 -1.74 12.00
N GLU A 37 5.73 -2.29 12.76
CA GLU A 37 4.29 -2.13 12.49
C GLU A 37 3.81 -0.66 12.53
N VAL A 38 4.55 0.23 13.19
CA VAL A 38 4.24 1.67 13.17
C VAL A 38 4.32 2.25 11.74
N LEU A 39 5.27 1.76 10.92
CA LEU A 39 5.40 2.18 9.52
C LEU A 39 4.31 1.58 8.62
N PHE A 40 3.66 0.52 9.06
CA PHE A 40 2.60 -0.18 8.34
C PHE A 40 1.22 0.02 8.99
N ALA A 41 1.11 0.96 9.93
CA ALA A 41 -0.17 1.37 10.50
C ALA A 41 -1.14 1.79 9.40
N GLY A 42 -2.39 1.34 9.49
CA GLY A 42 -3.40 1.60 8.46
C GLY A 42 -3.36 0.65 7.25
N SER A 43 -2.41 -0.30 7.18
CA SER A 43 -2.37 -1.26 6.05
C SER A 43 -3.62 -2.16 5.98
N ALA A 44 -4.21 -2.49 7.12
CA ALA A 44 -5.46 -3.25 7.15
C ALA A 44 -6.66 -2.43 6.65
N ASP A 45 -6.73 -1.16 7.03
CA ASP A 45 -7.77 -0.24 6.58
C ASP A 45 -7.63 0.03 5.06
N LEU A 46 -6.40 0.23 4.59
CA LEU A 46 -6.12 0.35 3.16
C LEU A 46 -6.61 -0.89 2.41
N GLN A 47 -6.27 -2.09 2.89
CA GLN A 47 -6.71 -3.34 2.27
C GLN A 47 -8.23 -3.43 2.22
N ALA A 48 -8.94 -3.11 3.32
CA ALA A 48 -10.40 -3.12 3.37
C ALA A 48 -10.98 -2.15 2.33
N HIS A 49 -10.49 -0.90 2.27
CA HIS A 49 -10.96 0.09 1.30
C HIS A 49 -10.75 -0.35 -0.16
N LEU A 50 -9.63 -1.01 -0.47
CA LEU A 50 -9.37 -1.50 -1.82
C LEU A 50 -10.32 -2.64 -2.18
N VAL A 51 -10.55 -3.58 -1.27
CA VAL A 51 -11.47 -4.70 -1.48
C VAL A 51 -12.90 -4.20 -1.63
N ASP A 52 -13.34 -3.27 -0.78
CA ASP A 52 -14.66 -2.67 -0.85
C ASP A 52 -14.89 -1.96 -2.21
N ALA A 53 -13.92 -1.18 -2.66
CA ALA A 53 -13.98 -0.49 -3.95
C ALA A 53 -14.03 -1.47 -5.13
N LEU A 54 -13.22 -2.55 -5.07
CA LEU A 54 -13.23 -3.62 -6.06
C LEU A 54 -14.59 -4.32 -6.11
N GLU A 55 -15.18 -4.64 -4.97
CA GLU A 55 -16.48 -5.32 -4.89
C GLU A 55 -17.64 -4.42 -5.31
N ALA A 56 -17.55 -3.12 -5.02
CA ALA A 56 -18.53 -2.11 -5.40
C ALA A 56 -18.50 -1.76 -6.90
N ALA A 57 -17.47 -2.15 -7.64
CA ALA A 57 -17.39 -1.91 -9.08
C ALA A 57 -18.59 -2.56 -9.81
N SER A 58 -18.99 -2.01 -10.98
CA SER A 58 -20.12 -2.54 -11.76
C SER A 58 -20.03 -4.05 -11.93
N LYS A 59 -21.16 -4.75 -11.85
CA LYS A 59 -21.23 -6.20 -12.10
C LYS A 59 -20.76 -6.59 -13.50
N SER A 60 -20.85 -5.67 -14.47
CA SER A 60 -20.36 -5.85 -15.85
C SER A 60 -18.89 -5.45 -16.01
N ALA A 61 -18.24 -4.95 -14.97
CA ALA A 61 -16.83 -4.57 -15.05
C ALA A 61 -15.93 -5.80 -15.23
N SER A 62 -14.98 -5.71 -16.18
CA SER A 62 -13.93 -6.72 -16.32
C SER A 62 -13.07 -6.80 -15.04
N PRO A 63 -12.32 -7.90 -14.82
CA PRO A 63 -11.43 -8.02 -13.67
C PRO A 63 -10.50 -6.81 -13.51
N MET A 64 -9.86 -6.34 -14.59
CA MET A 64 -8.96 -5.19 -14.55
C MET A 64 -9.70 -3.86 -14.34
N GLN A 65 -10.98 -3.73 -14.73
CA GLN A 65 -11.78 -2.55 -14.39
C GLN A 65 -12.13 -2.51 -12.90
N ALA A 66 -12.41 -3.66 -12.29
CA ALA A 66 -12.61 -3.75 -10.84
C ALA A 66 -11.32 -3.46 -10.07
N VAL A 67 -10.18 -3.96 -10.53
CA VAL A 67 -8.86 -3.62 -9.99
C VAL A 67 -8.56 -2.12 -10.13
N ALA A 68 -8.91 -1.50 -11.27
CA ALA A 68 -8.74 -0.05 -11.46
C ALA A 68 -9.53 0.76 -10.41
N ALA A 69 -10.75 0.35 -10.05
CA ALA A 69 -11.51 0.99 -8.98
C ALA A 69 -10.82 0.87 -7.61
N ALA A 70 -10.22 -0.30 -7.31
CA ALA A 70 -9.41 -0.47 -6.11
C ALA A 70 -8.18 0.45 -6.12
N LEU A 71 -7.49 0.59 -7.26
CA LEU A 71 -6.34 1.49 -7.40
C LEU A 71 -6.72 2.96 -7.23
N ASP A 72 -7.87 3.40 -7.74
CA ASP A 72 -8.39 4.75 -7.51
C ASP A 72 -8.67 4.99 -6.01
N ALA A 73 -9.21 4.00 -5.29
CA ALA A 73 -9.41 4.08 -3.83
C ALA A 73 -8.06 4.14 -3.08
N ALA A 74 -7.06 3.35 -3.49
CA ALA A 74 -5.71 3.42 -2.94
C ALA A 74 -5.10 4.82 -3.14
N ALA A 75 -5.25 5.40 -4.34
CA ALA A 75 -4.74 6.73 -4.64
C ALA A 75 -5.41 7.82 -3.78
N ALA A 76 -6.71 7.73 -3.54
CA ALA A 76 -7.43 8.65 -2.66
C ALA A 76 -6.93 8.60 -1.21
N THR A 77 -6.56 7.40 -0.71
CA THR A 77 -6.07 7.20 0.65
C THR A 77 -4.59 7.59 0.79
N LEU A 78 -3.72 7.08 -0.09
CA LEU A 78 -2.27 7.25 0.01
C LEU A 78 -1.80 8.61 -0.52
N GLY A 79 -2.54 9.21 -1.46
CA GLY A 79 -2.15 10.43 -2.17
C GLY A 79 -2.22 11.71 -1.36
N GLN A 80 -2.77 11.68 -0.14
CA GLN A 80 -3.02 12.87 0.67
C GLN A 80 -1.76 13.57 1.18
N HIS A 81 -0.68 12.81 1.44
CA HIS A 81 0.53 13.30 2.13
C HIS A 81 1.81 12.79 1.47
N ARG A 82 2.13 13.29 0.26
CA ARG A 82 3.31 12.87 -0.53
C ARG A 82 4.60 12.90 0.26
N GLU A 83 4.89 13.99 0.96
CA GLU A 83 6.13 14.12 1.72
C GLU A 83 6.25 13.08 2.83
N HIS A 84 5.16 12.82 3.55
CA HIS A 84 5.12 11.75 4.57
C HIS A 84 5.36 10.36 3.94
N SER A 85 4.72 10.09 2.81
CA SER A 85 4.90 8.85 2.05
C SER A 85 6.34 8.69 1.55
N ARG A 86 6.97 9.77 1.08
CA ARG A 86 8.36 9.80 0.64
C ARG A 86 9.33 9.49 1.80
N GLN A 87 9.14 10.13 2.95
CA GLN A 87 9.95 9.88 4.15
C GLN A 87 9.80 8.42 4.62
N ARG A 88 8.56 7.93 4.67
CA ARG A 88 8.28 6.53 5.03
C ARG A 88 9.00 5.57 4.07
N GLN A 89 8.90 5.78 2.76
CA GLN A 89 9.51 4.92 1.75
C GLN A 89 11.04 4.95 1.83
N SER A 90 11.63 6.11 2.11
CA SER A 90 13.08 6.24 2.34
C SER A 90 13.55 5.39 3.52
N ILE A 91 12.82 5.39 4.63
CA ILE A 91 13.13 4.56 5.81
C ILE A 91 13.00 3.08 5.47
N ILE A 92 11.95 2.67 4.77
CA ILE A 92 11.74 1.28 4.35
C ILE A 92 12.87 0.84 3.43
N ASN A 93 13.22 1.64 2.43
CA ASN A 93 14.27 1.30 1.45
C ASN A 93 15.66 1.16 2.08
N SER A 94 15.94 1.87 3.16
CA SER A 94 17.23 1.82 3.85
C SER A 94 17.39 0.63 4.81
N ASN A 95 16.33 -0.17 5.03
CA ASN A 95 16.34 -1.28 6.00
C ASN A 95 15.81 -2.58 5.38
N ALA A 96 16.58 -3.66 5.43
CA ALA A 96 16.23 -4.94 4.81
C ALA A 96 14.97 -5.56 5.42
N ASP A 97 14.83 -5.55 6.75
CA ASP A 97 13.69 -6.12 7.47
C ASP A 97 12.39 -5.38 7.13
N LEU A 98 12.48 -4.07 6.92
CA LEU A 98 11.32 -3.26 6.53
C LEU A 98 10.91 -3.54 5.08
N ARG A 99 11.87 -3.72 4.17
CA ARG A 99 11.58 -4.13 2.78
C ARG A 99 10.92 -5.50 2.74
N GLU A 100 11.42 -6.47 3.50
CA GLU A 100 10.79 -7.79 3.61
C GLU A 100 9.35 -7.67 4.12
N ARG A 101 9.13 -6.85 5.15
CA ARG A 101 7.79 -6.63 5.71
C ARG A 101 6.86 -5.98 4.70
N GLU A 102 7.34 -5.02 3.92
CA GLU A 102 6.56 -4.40 2.84
C GLU A 102 6.15 -5.42 1.78
N LEU A 103 7.07 -6.30 1.34
CA LEU A 103 6.75 -7.38 0.39
C LEU A 103 5.66 -8.32 0.93
N ILE A 104 5.72 -8.68 2.21
CA ILE A 104 4.68 -9.51 2.85
C ILE A 104 3.32 -8.78 2.84
N LYS A 105 3.30 -7.47 3.12
CA LYS A 105 2.05 -6.67 3.07
C LYS A 105 1.51 -6.57 1.64
N MET A 106 2.37 -6.41 0.63
CA MET A 106 1.95 -6.40 -0.78
C MET A 106 1.39 -7.76 -1.21
N ALA A 107 2.01 -8.88 -0.82
CA ALA A 107 1.49 -10.21 -1.09
C ALA A 107 0.13 -10.45 -0.41
N SER A 108 -0.04 -9.99 0.83
CA SER A 108 -1.33 -10.07 1.54
C SER A 108 -2.42 -9.26 0.83
N LEU A 109 -2.07 -8.07 0.32
CA LEU A 109 -2.98 -7.22 -0.42
C LEU A 109 -3.38 -7.87 -1.76
N SER A 110 -2.41 -8.46 -2.49
CA SER A 110 -2.68 -9.23 -3.71
C SER A 110 -3.67 -10.37 -3.47
N ALA A 111 -3.44 -11.17 -2.42
CA ALA A 111 -4.32 -12.27 -2.04
C ALA A 111 -5.75 -11.76 -1.74
N ALA A 112 -5.89 -10.66 -1.01
CA ALA A 112 -7.20 -10.09 -0.68
C ALA A 112 -7.95 -9.58 -1.93
N LEU A 113 -7.24 -8.96 -2.89
CA LEU A 113 -7.84 -8.54 -4.16
C LEU A 113 -8.25 -9.75 -5.01
N ALA A 114 -7.43 -10.80 -5.08
CA ALA A 114 -7.78 -12.04 -5.77
C ALA A 114 -9.03 -12.69 -5.16
N ASP A 115 -9.14 -12.74 -3.82
CA ASP A 115 -10.32 -13.22 -3.12
C ASP A 115 -11.56 -12.37 -3.45
N GLY A 116 -11.42 -11.05 -3.50
CA GLY A 116 -12.48 -10.13 -3.93
C GLY A 116 -12.94 -10.40 -5.36
N LEU A 117 -12.01 -10.63 -6.29
CA LEU A 117 -12.33 -10.98 -7.68
C LEU A 117 -13.04 -12.33 -7.77
N ARG A 118 -12.62 -13.35 -6.99
CA ARG A 118 -13.31 -14.64 -6.93
C ARG A 118 -14.74 -14.51 -6.42
N ARG A 119 -14.98 -13.68 -5.40
CA ARG A 119 -16.34 -13.38 -4.93
C ARG A 119 -17.21 -12.70 -6.01
N ARG A 120 -16.59 -11.98 -6.93
CA ARG A 120 -17.26 -11.42 -8.11
C ARG A 120 -17.47 -12.43 -9.25
N GLY A 121 -17.03 -13.69 -9.08
CA GLY A 121 -17.18 -14.76 -10.06
C GLY A 121 -16.05 -14.85 -11.08
N VAL A 122 -14.93 -14.17 -10.86
CA VAL A 122 -13.74 -14.31 -11.73
C VAL A 122 -13.05 -15.64 -11.41
N PRO A 123 -12.85 -16.53 -12.40
CA PRO A 123 -12.20 -17.82 -12.17
C PRO A 123 -10.68 -17.66 -11.94
N GLU A 124 -10.08 -18.66 -11.30
CA GLU A 124 -8.63 -18.84 -11.34
C GLU A 124 -8.21 -19.41 -12.72
N PRO A 125 -7.02 -19.02 -13.26
CA PRO A 125 -5.99 -18.13 -12.67
C PRO A 125 -6.22 -16.63 -12.89
N ASP A 126 -7.31 -16.22 -13.54
CA ASP A 126 -7.55 -14.83 -13.96
C ASP A 126 -7.64 -13.86 -12.76
N ALA A 127 -8.26 -14.32 -11.66
CA ALA A 127 -8.37 -13.53 -10.43
C ALA A 127 -6.98 -13.21 -9.86
N SER A 128 -6.11 -14.22 -9.76
CA SER A 128 -4.74 -14.04 -9.27
C SER A 128 -3.91 -13.15 -10.20
N LEU A 129 -3.98 -13.37 -11.51
CA LEU A 129 -3.24 -12.56 -12.49
C LEU A 129 -3.67 -11.08 -12.45
N ALA A 130 -4.97 -10.82 -12.38
CA ALA A 130 -5.47 -9.45 -12.31
C ALA A 130 -5.07 -8.75 -11.00
N ALA A 131 -5.10 -9.46 -9.87
CA ALA A 131 -4.67 -8.94 -8.58
C ALA A 131 -3.18 -8.60 -8.58
N GLU A 132 -2.31 -9.52 -9.04
CA GLU A 132 -0.87 -9.30 -9.15
C GLU A 132 -0.55 -8.13 -10.09
N ALA A 133 -1.21 -8.03 -11.25
CA ALA A 133 -1.07 -6.91 -12.16
C ALA A 133 -1.43 -5.57 -11.47
N GLY A 134 -2.50 -5.55 -10.66
CA GLY A 134 -2.89 -4.40 -9.85
C GLY A 134 -1.82 -3.99 -8.85
N ILE A 135 -1.22 -4.97 -8.14
CA ILE A 135 -0.14 -4.68 -7.17
C ILE A 135 1.13 -4.17 -7.88
N VAL A 136 1.46 -4.69 -9.05
CA VAL A 136 2.57 -4.15 -9.86
C VAL A 136 2.31 -2.69 -10.22
N VAL A 137 1.10 -2.36 -10.69
CA VAL A 137 0.71 -0.97 -11.01
C VAL A 137 0.79 -0.08 -9.78
N LEU A 138 0.24 -0.52 -8.63
CA LEU A 138 0.30 0.21 -7.37
C LEU A 138 1.75 0.55 -6.98
N ARG A 139 2.63 -0.46 -6.98
CA ARG A 139 4.02 -0.30 -6.57
C ARG A 139 4.78 0.64 -7.51
N VAL A 140 4.72 0.41 -8.81
CA VAL A 140 5.42 1.24 -9.81
C VAL A 140 4.92 2.68 -9.81
N ALA A 141 3.61 2.89 -9.72
CA ALA A 141 3.03 4.22 -9.65
C ALA A 141 3.40 4.95 -8.35
N PHE A 142 3.35 4.24 -7.21
CA PHE A 142 3.69 4.82 -5.92
C PHE A 142 5.18 5.21 -5.84
N GLU A 143 6.09 4.33 -6.25
CA GLU A 143 7.54 4.61 -6.31
C GLU A 143 7.83 5.84 -7.17
N ARG A 144 7.22 5.93 -8.35
CA ARG A 144 7.35 7.09 -9.22
C ARG A 144 6.81 8.36 -8.56
N TRP A 145 5.62 8.30 -7.99
CA TRP A 145 4.97 9.45 -7.36
C TRP A 145 5.76 10.01 -6.18
N VAL A 146 6.37 9.17 -5.34
CA VAL A 146 7.19 9.64 -4.22
C VAL A 146 8.56 10.16 -4.68
N SER A 147 9.07 9.73 -5.84
CA SER A 147 10.36 10.18 -6.39
C SER A 147 10.27 11.47 -7.20
N GLU A 148 9.06 11.86 -7.66
CA GLU A 148 8.81 13.05 -8.47
C GLU A 148 7.95 14.08 -7.70
N PRO A 149 8.53 14.92 -6.79
CA PRO A 149 7.72 15.83 -5.93
C PRO A 149 6.84 16.81 -6.71
N GLU A 150 7.33 17.31 -7.83
CA GLU A 150 6.63 18.24 -8.74
C GLU A 150 5.79 17.51 -9.81
N GLY A 151 5.75 16.19 -9.74
CA GLY A 151 5.00 15.35 -10.69
C GLY A 151 3.49 15.34 -10.42
N PRO A 152 2.73 14.65 -11.28
CA PRO A 152 1.29 14.50 -11.15
C PRO A 152 0.88 13.88 -9.82
N ASP A 153 -0.40 13.97 -9.47
CA ASP A 153 -0.94 13.30 -8.28
C ASP A 153 -0.89 11.76 -8.43
N LEU A 154 -1.10 11.06 -7.30
CA LEU A 154 -1.02 9.60 -7.30
C LEU A 154 -2.08 8.95 -8.18
N SER A 155 -3.28 9.53 -8.25
CA SER A 155 -4.39 9.05 -9.08
C SER A 155 -4.01 9.07 -10.57
N GLN A 156 -3.47 10.19 -11.04
CA GLN A 156 -3.00 10.33 -12.43
C GLN A 156 -1.83 9.37 -12.71
N THR A 157 -0.91 9.23 -11.75
CA THR A 157 0.25 8.34 -11.89
C THR A 157 -0.20 6.88 -11.97
N MET A 158 -1.18 6.44 -11.18
CA MET A 158 -1.73 5.08 -11.24
C MET A 158 -2.45 4.79 -12.54
N ARG A 159 -3.29 5.73 -13.03
CA ARG A 159 -3.97 5.56 -14.33
C ARG A 159 -2.97 5.46 -15.47
N SER A 160 -1.96 6.33 -15.47
CA SER A 160 -0.88 6.27 -16.47
C SER A 160 -0.11 4.93 -16.43
N ALA A 161 0.18 4.41 -15.23
CA ALA A 161 0.85 3.12 -15.08
C ALA A 161 -0.02 1.96 -15.57
N LEU A 162 -1.33 2.00 -15.27
CA LEU A 162 -2.28 0.99 -15.77
C LEU A 162 -2.40 1.00 -17.30
N ASP A 163 -2.43 2.17 -17.92
CA ASP A 163 -2.48 2.28 -19.39
C ASP A 163 -1.16 1.82 -20.02
N ARG A 164 -0.02 2.10 -19.40
CA ARG A 164 1.26 1.54 -19.84
C ARG A 164 1.32 0.03 -19.71
N LEU A 165 0.77 -0.56 -18.64
CA LEU A 165 0.67 -2.01 -18.51
C LEU A 165 -0.07 -2.61 -19.71
N LYS A 166 -1.22 -2.07 -20.10
CA LYS A 166 -1.96 -2.52 -21.31
C LYS A 166 -1.10 -2.45 -22.58
N THR A 167 -0.30 -1.38 -22.71
CA THR A 167 0.56 -1.20 -23.89
C THR A 167 1.72 -2.19 -23.96
N VAL A 168 2.29 -2.57 -22.81
CA VAL A 168 3.45 -3.49 -22.77
C VAL A 168 3.05 -4.96 -22.78
N THR A 169 1.77 -5.27 -22.58
CA THR A 169 1.25 -6.65 -22.55
C THR A 169 0.40 -7.02 -23.77
N GLY A 170 -0.02 -6.09 -24.56
CA GLY A 170 -0.92 -6.32 -25.69
C GLY A 170 -0.66 -5.53 -26.87
#